data_ce886242f3f6d67306434e43114a7381
#
_entry.id   ce886242f3f6d67306434e43114a7381
#
_cell.length_a   1.000
_cell.length_b   1.000
_cell.length_c   1.000
_cell.angle_alpha   90.00
_cell.angle_beta   90.00
_cell.angle_gamma   90.00
#
_symmetry.space_group_name_H-M   'P 1'
#
loop_
_entity.id
_entity.type
_entity.pdbx_description
1 polymer ?
#
loop_
_entity_poly.entity_id
_entity_poly.type
_entity_poly.pdbx_seq_one_letter_code
_entity_poly.pdbx_strand_id
1 'polypeptide(L)'
;MKHRLLCFLMLLSLLPGATWAQTFVNLTPRPKTMTVGKGTLALPAQFSISYTGLDADAVNEVNQFATEYNAVTGAQVSVTSGDASALFQVSLLPSSSTLKDEGYQLKVTDSKVTIQAKTALGFFYAFQSVKKMLPANVMAGVKDVNVTAYPLPIVSITDEPRFEYRGFMLDVSRHFFTVNEVKRMLDVMAYYKMNKFHWHLTDDQGWRIEIKKYPKLTTVASIAPNSLFTDLYEAKQYWINKPYGPYFYTQDEIKDVVAYAKARHIDIIPEVDMPGHSAATMAAYPEYSCNPSGGHSVWVTGGISTDVMNVANPATLQFVKDVLDEVMELFPSKQIHIGGDECPTSAW
;
A
#
# COMPACT_ATOMS: atom_id res chain seq x y z
N MET A 1 -19.53 30.48 79.82
CA MET A 1 -20.44 30.29 78.69
C MET A 1 -19.67 29.54 77.61
N LYS A 2 -20.01 28.27 77.36
CA LYS A 2 -19.28 27.36 76.48
C LYS A 2 -20.08 27.23 75.19
N HIS A 3 -19.51 27.73 74.08
CA HIS A 3 -20.10 27.50 72.75
C HIS A 3 -19.63 26.16 72.21
N ARG A 4 -20.57 25.24 72.02
CA ARG A 4 -20.32 23.99 71.31
C ARG A 4 -20.53 24.24 69.81
N LEU A 5 -19.46 24.11 69.05
CA LEU A 5 -19.48 24.11 67.59
C LEU A 5 -19.84 22.70 67.09
N LEU A 6 -21.00 22.55 66.45
CA LEU A 6 -21.46 21.29 65.87
C LEU A 6 -20.91 21.22 64.45
N CYS A 7 -19.90 20.35 64.24
CA CYS A 7 -19.42 20.03 62.88
C CYS A 7 -20.35 19.01 62.23
N PHE A 8 -21.10 19.46 61.26
CA PHE A 8 -21.86 18.54 60.35
C PHE A 8 -20.89 17.98 59.33
N LEU A 9 -20.48 16.73 59.46
CA LEU A 9 -19.80 15.98 58.42
C LEU A 9 -20.83 15.55 57.37
N MET A 10 -20.88 16.23 56.22
CA MET A 10 -21.48 15.72 55.02
C MET A 10 -20.59 14.62 54.43
N LEU A 11 -20.94 13.38 54.62
CA LEU A 11 -20.43 12.25 53.84
C LEU A 11 -21.00 12.38 52.42
N LEU A 12 -20.23 12.99 51.53
CA LEU A 12 -20.47 12.84 50.09
C LEU A 12 -20.10 11.41 49.73
N SER A 13 -21.10 10.56 49.53
CA SER A 13 -20.93 9.25 48.90
C SER A 13 -20.50 9.47 47.43
N LEU A 14 -19.20 9.41 47.19
CA LEU A 14 -18.63 9.24 45.85
C LEU A 14 -19.03 7.85 45.34
N LEU A 15 -20.21 7.75 44.74
CA LEU A 15 -20.51 6.64 43.86
C LEU A 15 -19.49 6.75 42.71
N PRO A 16 -18.68 5.72 42.43
CA PRO A 16 -17.89 5.73 41.23
C PRO A 16 -18.87 5.68 40.06
N GLY A 17 -19.20 6.84 39.52
CA GLY A 17 -19.84 6.91 38.22
C GLY A 17 -18.93 6.18 37.25
N ALA A 18 -19.28 4.97 36.86
CA ALA A 18 -18.66 4.31 35.74
C ALA A 18 -18.88 5.22 34.55
N THR A 19 -17.92 6.09 34.30
CA THR A 19 -17.81 6.82 33.02
C THR A 19 -17.57 5.75 31.97
N TRP A 20 -18.63 5.31 31.31
CA TRP A 20 -18.55 4.48 30.14
C TRP A 20 -17.77 5.29 29.12
N ALA A 21 -16.47 5.02 29.00
CA ALA A 21 -15.68 5.59 27.94
C ALA A 21 -16.37 5.19 26.64
N GLN A 22 -16.89 6.17 25.92
CA GLN A 22 -17.49 5.93 24.62
C GLN A 22 -16.39 5.33 23.73
N THR A 23 -16.60 4.10 23.28
CA THR A 23 -15.65 3.44 22.37
C THR A 23 -15.61 4.27 21.08
N PHE A 24 -14.52 4.99 20.89
CA PHE A 24 -14.33 5.78 19.69
C PHE A 24 -13.69 4.89 18.62
N VAL A 25 -14.39 4.67 17.51
CA VAL A 25 -13.90 3.92 16.36
C VAL A 25 -13.64 4.89 15.22
N ASN A 26 -12.36 5.10 14.90
CA ASN A 26 -11.94 5.95 13.79
C ASN A 26 -11.35 5.10 12.68
N LEU A 27 -12.13 4.87 11.62
CA LEU A 27 -11.68 4.16 10.42
C LEU A 27 -11.33 5.15 9.31
N THR A 28 -10.14 5.02 8.76
CA THR A 28 -9.70 5.76 7.58
C THR A 28 -9.31 4.77 6.46
N PRO A 29 -9.92 4.80 5.27
CA PRO A 29 -11.05 5.67 4.86
C PRO A 29 -12.30 5.46 5.72
N ARG A 30 -13.09 6.55 5.86
CA ARG A 30 -14.37 6.46 6.58
C ARG A 30 -15.35 5.59 5.78
N PRO A 31 -15.96 4.56 6.40
CA PRO A 31 -16.96 3.74 5.74
C PRO A 31 -18.17 4.55 5.26
N LYS A 32 -18.85 4.06 4.22
CA LYS A 32 -20.09 4.65 3.71
C LYS A 32 -21.13 4.87 4.80
N THR A 33 -21.34 3.84 5.64
CA THR A 33 -22.14 3.94 6.86
C THR A 33 -21.48 3.17 7.99
N MET A 34 -21.51 3.73 9.20
CA MET A 34 -21.00 3.07 10.41
C MET A 34 -21.82 3.50 11.63
N THR A 35 -22.26 2.52 12.39
CA THR A 35 -22.87 2.73 13.71
C THR A 35 -22.00 2.03 14.75
N VAL A 36 -21.62 2.76 15.79
CA VAL A 36 -20.80 2.23 16.89
C VAL A 36 -21.72 1.89 18.06
N GLY A 37 -21.65 0.64 18.54
CA GLY A 37 -22.37 0.16 19.72
C GLY A 37 -21.59 0.45 21.01
N LYS A 38 -22.13 -0.04 22.13
CA LYS A 38 -21.45 0.05 23.44
C LYS A 38 -20.66 -1.24 23.71
N GLY A 39 -19.42 -1.10 24.17
CA GLY A 39 -18.56 -2.22 24.55
C GLY A 39 -17.76 -2.83 23.38
N THR A 40 -17.18 -3.98 23.66
CA THR A 40 -16.29 -4.72 22.76
C THR A 40 -16.58 -6.22 22.82
N LEU A 41 -16.30 -6.91 21.71
CA LEU A 41 -16.16 -8.35 21.68
C LEU A 41 -14.69 -8.70 21.95
N ALA A 42 -14.43 -9.58 22.91
CA ALA A 42 -13.09 -10.10 23.15
C ALA A 42 -12.77 -11.23 22.17
N LEU A 43 -11.74 -11.08 21.35
CA LEU A 43 -11.23 -12.15 20.51
C LEU A 43 -10.28 -13.02 21.33
N PRO A 44 -10.67 -14.27 21.67
CA PRO A 44 -9.85 -15.14 22.53
C PRO A 44 -8.62 -15.67 21.78
N ALA A 45 -7.72 -16.32 22.52
CA ALA A 45 -6.55 -16.96 21.94
C ALA A 45 -6.87 -18.13 20.98
N GLN A 46 -8.07 -18.68 21.08
CA GLN A 46 -8.56 -19.74 20.20
C GLN A 46 -9.99 -19.43 19.77
N PHE A 47 -10.21 -19.38 18.45
CA PHE A 47 -11.55 -19.25 17.88
C PHE A 47 -11.59 -19.78 16.45
N SER A 48 -12.79 -19.93 15.91
CA SER A 48 -12.99 -20.34 14.52
C SER A 48 -13.61 -19.23 13.68
N ILE A 49 -13.24 -19.22 12.40
CA ILE A 49 -13.91 -18.50 11.33
C ILE A 49 -14.62 -19.52 10.47
N SER A 50 -15.93 -19.42 10.33
CA SER A 50 -16.70 -20.27 9.43
C SER A 50 -17.13 -19.51 8.19
N TYR A 51 -17.07 -20.19 7.05
CA TYR A 51 -17.55 -19.64 5.80
C TYR A 51 -18.65 -20.50 5.17
N THR A 52 -19.51 -19.88 4.37
CA THR A 52 -20.59 -20.56 3.66
C THR A 52 -20.77 -19.96 2.26
N GLY A 53 -20.75 -20.83 1.24
CA GLY A 53 -21.04 -20.47 -0.13
C GLY A 53 -19.94 -19.67 -0.84
N LEU A 54 -18.72 -19.63 -0.31
CA LEU A 54 -17.59 -18.89 -0.88
C LEU A 54 -16.89 -19.73 -1.98
N ASP A 55 -16.37 -19.04 -2.99
CA ASP A 55 -15.40 -19.59 -3.94
C ASP A 55 -13.99 -19.69 -3.35
N ALA A 56 -13.06 -20.27 -4.10
CA ALA A 56 -11.69 -20.48 -3.64
C ALA A 56 -10.94 -19.16 -3.35
N ASP A 57 -11.17 -18.12 -4.13
CA ASP A 57 -10.52 -16.83 -3.96
C ASP A 57 -11.00 -16.14 -2.68
N ALA A 58 -12.31 -16.17 -2.40
CA ALA A 58 -12.87 -15.63 -1.16
C ALA A 58 -12.44 -16.44 0.07
N VAL A 59 -12.30 -17.76 -0.03
CA VAL A 59 -11.76 -18.61 1.04
C VAL A 59 -10.28 -18.26 1.31
N ASN A 60 -9.52 -17.93 0.28
CA ASN A 60 -8.14 -17.45 0.43
C ASN A 60 -8.06 -16.19 1.31
N GLU A 61 -8.96 -15.22 1.13
CA GLU A 61 -8.99 -13.99 1.97
C GLU A 61 -9.24 -14.32 3.45
N VAL A 62 -10.12 -15.27 3.72
CA VAL A 62 -10.37 -15.76 5.08
C VAL A 62 -9.12 -16.40 5.69
N ASN A 63 -8.47 -17.28 4.92
CA ASN A 63 -7.25 -17.96 5.36
C ASN A 63 -6.09 -16.98 5.57
N GLN A 64 -5.95 -15.99 4.69
CA GLN A 64 -4.91 -14.96 4.82
C GLN A 64 -5.10 -14.15 6.09
N PHE A 65 -6.32 -13.69 6.40
CA PHE A 65 -6.61 -12.99 7.65
C PHE A 65 -6.27 -13.86 8.87
N ALA A 66 -6.70 -15.13 8.89
CA ALA A 66 -6.40 -16.04 9.99
C ALA A 66 -4.89 -16.25 10.18
N THR A 67 -4.15 -16.43 9.08
CA THR A 67 -2.68 -16.61 9.07
C THR A 67 -1.97 -15.37 9.63
N GLU A 68 -2.32 -14.18 9.13
CA GLU A 68 -1.72 -12.92 9.58
C GLU A 68 -2.04 -12.64 11.05
N TYR A 69 -3.29 -12.87 11.48
CA TYR A 69 -3.69 -12.70 12.86
C TYR A 69 -2.96 -13.66 13.80
N ASN A 70 -2.86 -14.94 13.42
CA ASN A 70 -2.11 -15.95 14.18
C ASN A 70 -0.63 -15.59 14.32
N ALA A 71 0.00 -15.16 13.23
CA ALA A 71 1.43 -14.79 13.21
C ALA A 71 1.75 -13.65 14.18
N VAL A 72 0.88 -12.64 14.26
CA VAL A 72 1.10 -11.46 15.10
C VAL A 72 0.69 -11.69 16.55
N THR A 73 -0.45 -12.34 16.78
CA THR A 73 -1.02 -12.48 18.13
C THR A 73 -0.59 -13.74 18.85
N GLY A 74 -0.16 -14.76 18.10
CA GLY A 74 0.06 -16.11 18.60
C GLY A 74 -1.24 -16.87 18.91
N ALA A 75 -2.37 -16.38 18.42
CA ALA A 75 -3.66 -17.06 18.49
C ALA A 75 -3.68 -18.33 17.64
N GLN A 76 -4.69 -19.16 17.86
CA GLN A 76 -4.98 -20.35 17.07
C GLN A 76 -6.37 -20.18 16.44
N VAL A 77 -6.39 -19.49 15.30
CA VAL A 77 -7.61 -19.31 14.51
C VAL A 77 -7.72 -20.44 13.50
N SER A 78 -8.79 -21.21 13.58
CA SER A 78 -9.12 -22.24 12.59
C SER A 78 -10.14 -21.72 11.59
N VAL A 79 -10.02 -22.17 10.33
CA VAL A 79 -10.97 -21.84 9.26
C VAL A 79 -11.74 -23.10 8.90
N THR A 80 -13.08 -23.03 8.96
CA THR A 80 -13.98 -24.16 8.76
C THR A 80 -15.11 -23.80 7.80
N SER A 81 -15.82 -24.77 7.28
CA SER A 81 -17.02 -24.56 6.46
C SER A 81 -18.26 -24.99 7.22
N GLY A 82 -19.30 -24.15 7.24
CA GLY A 82 -20.64 -24.52 7.74
C GLY A 82 -20.79 -24.64 9.25
N ASP A 83 -19.83 -24.19 10.06
CA ASP A 83 -19.92 -24.20 11.52
C ASP A 83 -20.66 -22.95 12.02
N ALA A 84 -21.92 -23.13 12.42
CA ALA A 84 -22.77 -22.05 12.94
C ALA A 84 -22.30 -21.51 14.31
N SER A 85 -21.48 -22.26 15.05
CA SER A 85 -20.95 -21.88 16.38
C SER A 85 -19.71 -21.00 16.29
N ALA A 86 -19.06 -20.91 15.12
CA ALA A 86 -17.85 -20.13 14.94
C ALA A 86 -18.04 -18.65 15.29
N LEU A 87 -17.00 -18.05 15.88
CA LEU A 87 -17.01 -16.66 16.32
C LEU A 87 -17.16 -15.69 15.13
N PHE A 88 -16.51 -16.00 14.00
CA PHE A 88 -16.70 -15.28 12.75
C PHE A 88 -17.55 -16.09 11.79
N GLN A 89 -18.54 -15.43 11.21
CA GLN A 89 -19.41 -15.97 10.16
C GLN A 89 -19.20 -15.17 8.88
N VAL A 90 -18.69 -15.83 7.85
CA VAL A 90 -18.37 -15.22 6.55
C VAL A 90 -19.24 -15.84 5.46
N SER A 91 -20.01 -15.02 4.75
CA SER A 91 -20.94 -15.52 3.72
C SER A 91 -21.14 -14.51 2.58
N LEU A 92 -21.68 -14.98 1.48
CA LEU A 92 -22.06 -14.11 0.38
C LEU A 92 -23.19 -13.16 0.77
N LEU A 93 -23.17 -11.94 0.23
CA LEU A 93 -24.31 -11.04 0.24
C LEU A 93 -25.46 -11.65 -0.56
N PRO A 94 -26.72 -11.37 -0.20
CA PRO A 94 -27.87 -11.73 -1.01
C PRO A 94 -27.75 -11.19 -2.44
N SER A 95 -28.25 -11.91 -3.44
CA SER A 95 -28.25 -11.48 -4.85
C SER A 95 -28.95 -10.14 -5.09
N SER A 96 -29.89 -9.77 -4.20
CA SER A 96 -30.59 -8.49 -4.20
C SER A 96 -29.75 -7.32 -3.67
N SER A 97 -28.54 -7.56 -3.14
CA SER A 97 -27.67 -6.51 -2.65
C SER A 97 -27.23 -5.57 -3.78
N THR A 98 -27.33 -4.26 -3.54
CA THR A 98 -26.90 -3.20 -4.48
C THR A 98 -25.45 -2.78 -4.29
N LEU A 99 -24.73 -3.34 -3.32
CA LEU A 99 -23.31 -3.05 -3.12
C LEU A 99 -22.48 -3.49 -4.33
N LYS A 100 -21.45 -2.72 -4.65
CA LYS A 100 -20.47 -3.05 -5.71
C LYS A 100 -19.61 -4.26 -5.32
N ASP A 101 -18.79 -4.74 -6.23
CA ASP A 101 -17.91 -5.91 -6.02
C ASP A 101 -16.92 -5.72 -4.85
N GLU A 102 -16.42 -4.50 -4.65
CA GLU A 102 -15.56 -4.13 -3.52
C GLU A 102 -16.34 -3.88 -2.21
N GLY A 103 -17.66 -3.93 -2.26
CA GLY A 103 -18.52 -3.62 -1.13
C GLY A 103 -18.66 -4.78 -0.15
N TYR A 104 -18.88 -4.44 1.12
CA TYR A 104 -19.08 -5.41 2.20
C TYR A 104 -20.03 -4.89 3.28
N GLN A 105 -20.53 -5.83 4.06
CA GLN A 105 -21.17 -5.59 5.34
C GLN A 105 -20.36 -6.28 6.43
N LEU A 106 -20.12 -5.56 7.53
CA LEU A 106 -19.40 -6.05 8.71
C LEU A 106 -20.20 -5.69 9.94
N LYS A 107 -20.56 -6.70 10.74
CA LYS A 107 -21.26 -6.50 12.01
C LYS A 107 -20.52 -7.23 13.11
N VAL A 108 -20.16 -6.50 14.15
CA VAL A 108 -19.61 -7.02 15.41
C VAL A 108 -20.67 -6.83 16.50
N THR A 109 -21.02 -7.91 17.16
CA THR A 109 -21.89 -7.93 18.35
C THR A 109 -21.06 -8.29 19.58
N ASP A 110 -21.69 -8.45 20.72
CA ASP A 110 -21.06 -8.95 21.96
C ASP A 110 -20.64 -10.43 21.89
N SER A 111 -21.13 -11.17 20.90
CA SER A 111 -20.95 -12.62 20.79
C SER A 111 -20.43 -13.10 19.43
N LYS A 112 -20.48 -12.27 18.38
CA LYS A 112 -20.22 -12.73 17.01
C LYS A 112 -19.75 -11.61 16.07
N VAL A 113 -18.91 -11.98 15.10
CA VAL A 113 -18.55 -11.16 13.94
C VAL A 113 -19.22 -11.76 12.70
N THR A 114 -19.93 -10.96 11.94
CA THR A 114 -20.51 -11.36 10.65
C THR A 114 -19.91 -10.49 9.54
N ILE A 115 -19.40 -11.13 8.49
CA ILE A 115 -18.85 -10.47 7.30
C ILE A 115 -19.59 -11.00 6.07
N GLN A 116 -20.09 -10.08 5.25
CA GLN A 116 -20.75 -10.42 4.00
C GLN A 116 -20.24 -9.56 2.87
N ALA A 117 -19.92 -10.17 1.74
CA ALA A 117 -19.48 -9.50 0.51
C ALA A 117 -19.93 -10.30 -0.72
N LYS A 118 -19.79 -9.73 -1.92
CA LYS A 118 -20.09 -10.43 -3.19
C LYS A 118 -18.89 -11.19 -3.73
N THR A 119 -17.70 -10.69 -3.48
CA THR A 119 -16.47 -11.17 -4.11
C THR A 119 -15.34 -11.26 -3.08
N ALA A 120 -14.25 -11.96 -3.42
CA ALA A 120 -13.01 -12.01 -2.65
C ALA A 120 -12.51 -10.59 -2.27
N LEU A 121 -12.59 -9.65 -3.20
CA LEU A 121 -12.17 -8.27 -3.01
C LEU A 121 -12.96 -7.54 -1.90
N GLY A 122 -14.28 -7.76 -1.83
CA GLY A 122 -15.11 -7.23 -0.75
C GLY A 122 -14.74 -7.84 0.62
N PHE A 123 -14.43 -9.13 0.68
CA PHE A 123 -13.92 -9.78 1.90
C PHE A 123 -12.56 -9.24 2.31
N PHE A 124 -11.63 -9.06 1.37
CA PHE A 124 -10.35 -8.43 1.63
C PHE A 124 -10.52 -7.07 2.33
N TYR A 125 -11.37 -6.16 1.80
CA TYR A 125 -11.59 -4.84 2.40
C TYR A 125 -12.34 -4.89 3.73
N ALA A 126 -13.23 -5.87 3.93
CA ALA A 126 -13.85 -6.12 5.23
C ALA A 126 -12.79 -6.48 6.28
N PHE A 127 -11.87 -7.39 5.96
CA PHE A 127 -10.77 -7.77 6.85
C PHE A 127 -9.79 -6.62 7.10
N GLN A 128 -9.52 -5.73 6.12
CA GLN A 128 -8.77 -4.51 6.40
C GLN A 128 -9.46 -3.62 7.43
N SER A 129 -10.79 -3.56 7.42
CA SER A 129 -11.55 -2.83 8.45
C SER A 129 -11.49 -3.51 9.82
N VAL A 130 -11.55 -4.84 9.88
CA VAL A 130 -11.34 -5.59 11.14
C VAL A 130 -9.95 -5.30 11.69
N LYS A 131 -8.90 -5.41 10.88
CA LYS A 131 -7.51 -5.13 11.28
C LYS A 131 -7.38 -3.73 11.89
N LYS A 132 -7.99 -2.70 11.28
CA LYS A 132 -7.95 -1.31 11.76
C LYS A 132 -8.63 -1.09 13.11
N MET A 133 -9.55 -1.95 13.48
CA MET A 133 -10.24 -1.89 14.77
C MET A 133 -9.50 -2.64 15.89
N LEU A 134 -8.48 -3.44 15.53
CA LEU A 134 -7.62 -4.10 16.51
C LEU A 134 -6.64 -3.10 17.16
N PRO A 135 -6.11 -3.42 18.35
CA PRO A 135 -5.10 -2.59 18.99
C PRO A 135 -3.87 -2.34 18.10
N ALA A 136 -3.27 -1.17 18.26
CA ALA A 136 -2.17 -0.70 17.40
C ALA A 136 -0.94 -1.63 17.38
N ASN A 137 -0.65 -2.34 18.46
CA ASN A 137 0.43 -3.32 18.51
C ASN A 137 0.19 -4.50 17.55
N VAL A 138 -1.06 -4.95 17.39
CA VAL A 138 -1.40 -6.00 16.41
C VAL A 138 -1.15 -5.49 15.00
N MET A 139 -1.51 -4.25 14.72
CA MET A 139 -1.25 -3.63 13.43
C MET A 139 0.25 -3.42 13.15
N ALA A 140 1.02 -3.12 14.19
CA ALA A 140 2.47 -2.97 14.09
C ALA A 140 3.22 -4.32 13.98
N GLY A 141 2.51 -5.44 13.98
CA GLY A 141 3.14 -6.77 13.97
C GLY A 141 3.88 -7.10 15.28
N VAL A 142 3.52 -6.44 16.39
CA VAL A 142 4.18 -6.62 17.69
C VAL A 142 3.28 -7.45 18.60
N LYS A 143 3.76 -8.65 18.92
CA LYS A 143 3.08 -9.53 19.87
C LYS A 143 3.19 -8.97 21.29
N ASP A 144 2.04 -8.81 21.97
CA ASP A 144 2.00 -8.56 23.41
C ASP A 144 1.76 -9.87 24.15
N VAL A 145 2.79 -10.35 24.83
CA VAL A 145 2.75 -11.64 25.56
C VAL A 145 1.82 -11.64 26.77
N ASN A 146 1.41 -10.46 27.24
CA ASN A 146 0.49 -10.30 28.39
C ASN A 146 -0.97 -10.22 27.98
N VAL A 147 -1.27 -10.13 26.67
CA VAL A 147 -2.63 -10.03 26.17
C VAL A 147 -3.15 -11.42 25.79
N THR A 148 -4.20 -11.85 26.47
CA THR A 148 -4.89 -13.14 26.24
C THR A 148 -6.10 -13.03 25.33
N ALA A 149 -6.62 -11.82 25.11
CA ALA A 149 -7.74 -11.54 24.23
C ALA A 149 -7.65 -10.10 23.70
N TYR A 150 -7.94 -9.91 22.42
CA TYR A 150 -7.91 -8.59 21.78
C TYR A 150 -9.32 -8.02 21.66
N PRO A 151 -9.58 -6.79 22.15
CA PRO A 151 -10.90 -6.18 22.07
C PRO A 151 -11.19 -5.73 20.64
N LEU A 152 -12.37 -6.10 20.13
CA LEU A 152 -12.91 -5.62 18.87
C LEU A 152 -14.17 -4.79 19.15
N PRO A 153 -14.27 -3.51 18.77
CA PRO A 153 -15.41 -2.66 19.05
C PRO A 153 -16.72 -3.21 18.45
N ILE A 154 -17.82 -3.07 19.16
CA ILE A 154 -19.16 -3.40 18.64
C ILE A 154 -19.53 -2.36 17.60
N VAL A 155 -19.71 -2.78 16.34
CA VAL A 155 -20.01 -1.90 15.20
C VAL A 155 -20.92 -2.58 14.20
N SER A 156 -21.62 -1.77 13.41
CA SER A 156 -22.26 -2.19 12.16
C SER A 156 -21.78 -1.27 11.04
N ILE A 157 -21.18 -1.85 10.01
CA ILE A 157 -20.57 -1.15 8.88
C ILE A 157 -21.19 -1.67 7.60
N THR A 158 -21.56 -0.75 6.70
CA THR A 158 -21.78 -1.02 5.28
C THR A 158 -20.86 -0.10 4.51
N ASP A 159 -20.01 -0.66 3.67
CA ASP A 159 -18.97 0.09 2.97
C ASP A 159 -18.81 -0.37 1.53
N GLU A 160 -18.48 0.56 0.68
CA GLU A 160 -18.03 0.37 -0.70
C GLU A 160 -17.23 1.60 -1.13
N PRO A 161 -16.26 1.48 -2.05
CA PRO A 161 -15.47 2.63 -2.44
C PRO A 161 -16.29 3.64 -3.22
N ARG A 162 -16.05 4.92 -2.91
CA ARG A 162 -16.62 6.05 -3.65
C ARG A 162 -16.00 6.17 -5.03
N PHE A 163 -14.66 5.96 -5.12
CA PHE A 163 -13.88 6.05 -6.35
C PHE A 163 -13.32 4.67 -6.70
N GLU A 164 -13.36 4.33 -7.99
CA GLU A 164 -12.79 3.08 -8.50
C GLU A 164 -11.27 3.13 -8.55
N TYR A 165 -10.69 4.25 -8.92
CA TYR A 165 -9.25 4.49 -8.90
C TYR A 165 -8.83 5.13 -7.57
N ARG A 166 -7.98 4.43 -6.81
CA ARG A 166 -7.43 4.91 -5.54
C ARG A 166 -5.92 4.65 -5.56
N GLY A 167 -5.22 5.58 -6.20
CA GLY A 167 -3.80 5.43 -6.53
C GLY A 167 -2.85 6.12 -5.57
N PHE A 168 -1.63 5.62 -5.57
CA PHE A 168 -0.45 6.25 -4.99
C PHE A 168 0.72 6.08 -5.95
N MET A 169 1.51 7.12 -6.16
CA MET A 169 2.72 7.09 -6.99
C MET A 169 3.95 7.11 -6.11
N LEU A 170 4.93 6.25 -6.44
CA LEU A 170 6.25 6.24 -5.82
C LEU A 170 7.32 6.46 -6.89
N ASP A 171 8.05 7.55 -6.74
CA ASP A 171 9.23 7.85 -7.55
C ASP A 171 10.45 7.13 -6.96
N VAL A 172 10.94 6.12 -7.67
CA VAL A 172 12.13 5.35 -7.29
C VAL A 172 13.36 5.75 -8.10
N SER A 173 13.20 6.65 -9.07
CA SER A 173 14.29 7.16 -9.89
C SER A 173 15.13 8.18 -9.14
N ARG A 174 14.49 9.22 -8.60
CA ARG A 174 15.19 10.27 -7.85
C ARG A 174 15.76 9.75 -6.53
N HIS A 175 15.06 8.81 -5.91
CA HIS A 175 15.57 8.08 -4.75
C HIS A 175 15.16 6.60 -4.86
N PHE A 176 16.14 5.69 -4.81
CA PHE A 176 15.87 4.27 -4.92
C PHE A 176 15.32 3.71 -3.61
N PHE A 177 14.27 2.92 -3.73
CA PHE A 177 13.69 2.14 -2.63
C PHE A 177 13.89 0.66 -2.89
N THR A 178 14.32 -0.08 -1.90
CA THR A 178 14.50 -1.53 -2.00
C THR A 178 13.17 -2.25 -2.19
N VAL A 179 13.21 -3.48 -2.71
CA VAL A 179 12.01 -4.35 -2.85
C VAL A 179 11.21 -4.43 -1.56
N ASN A 180 11.88 -4.52 -0.40
CA ASN A 180 11.21 -4.59 0.90
C ASN A 180 10.49 -3.28 1.26
N GLU A 181 11.04 -2.13 0.90
CA GLU A 181 10.40 -0.84 1.12
C GLU A 181 9.20 -0.66 0.21
N VAL A 182 9.31 -1.06 -1.06
CA VAL A 182 8.17 -1.10 -2.00
C VAL A 182 7.05 -2.01 -1.48
N LYS A 183 7.38 -3.21 -0.99
CA LYS A 183 6.40 -4.11 -0.38
C LYS A 183 5.73 -3.51 0.86
N ARG A 184 6.48 -2.78 1.70
CA ARG A 184 5.89 -2.04 2.84
C ARG A 184 4.92 -0.96 2.37
N MET A 185 5.23 -0.25 1.29
CA MET A 185 4.31 0.71 0.71
C MET A 185 3.01 0.04 0.23
N LEU A 186 3.11 -1.12 -0.42
CA LEU A 186 1.97 -1.91 -0.82
C LEU A 186 1.12 -2.37 0.38
N ASP A 187 1.75 -2.72 1.52
CA ASP A 187 1.03 -3.03 2.76
C ASP A 187 0.25 -1.83 3.29
N VAL A 188 0.87 -0.64 3.28
CA VAL A 188 0.21 0.61 3.66
C VAL A 188 -0.95 0.93 2.72
N MET A 189 -0.75 0.78 1.41
CA MET A 189 -1.79 0.99 0.41
C MET A 189 -2.98 0.03 0.63
N ALA A 190 -2.72 -1.25 0.83
CA ALA A 190 -3.74 -2.26 1.16
C ALA A 190 -4.50 -1.89 2.43
N TYR A 191 -3.78 -1.48 3.48
CA TYR A 191 -4.35 -1.03 4.73
C TYR A 191 -5.30 0.17 4.53
N TYR A 192 -4.96 1.12 3.66
CA TYR A 192 -5.82 2.26 3.32
C TYR A 192 -6.79 1.98 2.16
N LYS A 193 -6.93 0.72 1.72
CA LYS A 193 -7.84 0.30 0.65
C LYS A 193 -7.56 0.96 -0.69
N MET A 194 -6.30 1.30 -0.95
CA MET A 194 -5.83 1.77 -2.25
C MET A 194 -5.60 0.56 -3.18
N ASN A 195 -5.82 0.75 -4.49
CA ASN A 195 -5.82 -0.35 -5.44
C ASN A 195 -4.99 -0.11 -6.71
N LYS A 196 -4.33 1.05 -6.83
CA LYS A 196 -3.47 1.38 -7.97
C LYS A 196 -2.14 1.90 -7.47
N PHE A 197 -1.06 1.18 -7.77
CA PHE A 197 0.30 1.60 -7.49
C PHE A 197 0.96 2.09 -8.77
N HIS A 198 1.19 3.38 -8.88
CA HIS A 198 1.93 3.99 -9.98
C HIS A 198 3.41 3.95 -9.62
N TRP A 199 4.19 3.13 -10.33
CA TRP A 199 5.60 2.92 -10.06
C TRP A 199 6.43 3.65 -11.09
N HIS A 200 6.97 4.82 -10.70
CA HIS A 200 7.81 5.67 -11.54
C HIS A 200 9.24 5.15 -11.54
N LEU A 201 9.58 4.39 -12.59
CA LEU A 201 10.79 3.56 -12.65
C LEU A 201 11.97 4.23 -13.31
N THR A 202 11.75 5.27 -14.11
CA THR A 202 12.82 5.90 -14.89
C THR A 202 12.66 7.41 -14.93
N ASP A 203 13.80 8.10 -14.83
CA ASP A 203 13.88 9.56 -14.93
C ASP A 203 15.34 9.97 -15.18
N ASP A 204 15.62 11.28 -15.24
CA ASP A 204 16.96 11.86 -15.44
C ASP A 204 18.01 11.34 -14.44
N GLN A 205 17.59 11.05 -13.19
CA GLN A 205 18.50 10.67 -12.10
C GLN A 205 18.72 9.16 -12.00
N GLY A 206 18.04 8.37 -12.83
CA GLY A 206 18.30 6.95 -12.88
C GLY A 206 17.26 6.09 -13.59
N TRP A 207 17.75 5.03 -14.18
CA TRP A 207 16.94 3.95 -14.76
C TRP A 207 16.88 2.78 -13.78
N ARG A 208 15.68 2.37 -13.35
CA ARG A 208 15.51 1.44 -12.22
C ARG A 208 14.91 0.08 -12.58
N ILE A 209 14.71 -0.21 -13.86
CA ILE A 209 14.14 -1.49 -14.31
C ILE A 209 15.11 -2.21 -15.28
N GLU A 210 15.37 -3.51 -15.04
CA GLU A 210 16.16 -4.31 -15.95
C GLU A 210 15.43 -4.53 -17.27
N ILE A 211 16.10 -4.13 -18.38
CA ILE A 211 15.71 -4.44 -19.75
C ILE A 211 16.84 -5.28 -20.36
N LYS A 212 16.60 -6.57 -20.57
CA LYS A 212 17.64 -7.53 -20.99
C LYS A 212 18.25 -7.20 -22.33
N LYS A 213 17.45 -6.65 -23.23
CA LYS A 213 17.92 -6.21 -24.55
C LYS A 213 18.86 -5.02 -24.48
N TYR A 214 18.79 -4.23 -23.43
CA TYR A 214 19.58 -3.00 -23.25
C TYR A 214 20.36 -3.00 -21.93
N PRO A 215 21.41 -3.82 -21.78
CA PRO A 215 22.07 -4.04 -20.48
C PRO A 215 22.78 -2.78 -19.91
N LYS A 216 23.14 -1.79 -20.74
CA LYS A 216 23.72 -0.53 -20.24
C LYS A 216 22.71 0.29 -19.42
N LEU A 217 21.41 0.04 -19.53
CA LEU A 217 20.39 0.70 -18.68
C LEU A 217 20.59 0.36 -17.19
N THR A 218 21.12 -0.84 -16.90
CA THR A 218 21.42 -1.25 -15.52
C THR A 218 22.88 -1.05 -15.13
N THR A 219 23.83 -1.10 -16.08
CA THR A 219 25.26 -0.99 -15.77
C THR A 219 25.79 0.44 -15.85
N VAL A 220 25.05 1.37 -16.49
CA VAL A 220 25.41 2.78 -16.64
C VAL A 220 24.29 3.68 -16.12
N ALA A 221 23.07 3.58 -16.67
CA ALA A 221 21.97 4.49 -16.36
C ALA A 221 21.43 4.35 -14.93
N SER A 222 21.74 3.26 -14.24
CA SER A 222 21.35 3.06 -12.84
C SER A 222 22.33 3.65 -11.82
N ILE A 223 23.41 4.28 -12.29
CA ILE A 223 24.52 4.79 -11.47
C ILE A 223 24.66 6.29 -11.69
N ALA A 224 24.32 7.07 -10.68
CA ALA A 224 24.66 8.50 -10.68
C ALA A 224 26.12 8.70 -10.18
N PRO A 225 26.91 9.60 -10.78
CA PRO A 225 28.33 9.76 -10.43
C PRO A 225 28.55 10.30 -9.02
N ASN A 226 27.58 11.01 -8.49
CA ASN A 226 27.55 11.56 -7.14
C ASN A 226 26.11 11.83 -6.71
N SER A 227 25.90 12.36 -5.52
CA SER A 227 24.56 12.76 -5.03
C SER A 227 24.60 14.18 -4.45
N LEU A 228 23.50 14.90 -4.63
CA LEU A 228 23.28 16.20 -3.99
C LEU A 228 22.25 16.02 -2.85
N PHE A 229 22.69 16.27 -1.63
CA PHE A 229 21.81 16.32 -0.49
C PHE A 229 21.46 17.79 -0.16
N THR A 230 20.18 18.08 -0.03
CA THR A 230 19.70 19.40 0.37
C THR A 230 19.14 19.33 1.80
N ASP A 231 19.79 20.02 2.72
CA ASP A 231 19.25 20.21 4.06
C ASP A 231 18.19 21.32 4.02
N LEU A 232 16.94 20.92 4.17
CA LEU A 232 15.79 21.85 4.11
C LEU A 232 15.70 22.77 5.33
N TYR A 233 16.29 22.39 6.48
CA TYR A 233 16.30 23.22 7.70
C TYR A 233 17.38 24.30 7.64
N GLU A 234 18.56 23.94 7.13
CA GLU A 234 19.67 24.88 7.02
C GLU A 234 19.73 25.59 5.66
N ALA A 235 18.88 25.20 4.70
CA ALA A 235 18.92 25.64 3.30
C ALA A 235 20.32 25.47 2.65
N LYS A 236 21.01 24.40 3.04
CA LYS A 236 22.36 24.09 2.55
C LYS A 236 22.35 22.87 1.66
N GLN A 237 23.25 22.85 0.70
CA GLN A 237 23.49 21.75 -0.21
C GLN A 237 24.87 21.13 0.06
N TYR A 238 24.88 19.81 0.11
CA TYR A 238 26.11 19.03 0.33
C TYR A 238 26.30 18.03 -0.80
N TRP A 239 27.45 18.07 -1.47
CA TRP A 239 27.82 17.09 -2.45
C TRP A 239 28.42 15.85 -1.78
N ILE A 240 27.86 14.69 -2.10
CA ILE A 240 28.43 13.40 -1.71
C ILE A 240 29.15 12.86 -2.93
N ASN A 241 30.49 12.99 -2.94
CA ASN A 241 31.36 12.55 -4.04
C ASN A 241 31.56 11.03 -4.02
N LYS A 242 30.48 10.29 -4.10
CA LYS A 242 30.47 8.84 -4.23
C LYS A 242 29.39 8.45 -5.24
N PRO A 243 29.63 7.44 -6.10
CA PRO A 243 28.60 6.92 -6.97
C PRO A 243 27.36 6.47 -6.17
N TYR A 244 26.19 6.80 -6.68
CA TYR A 244 24.90 6.34 -6.16
C TYR A 244 24.37 5.24 -7.08
N GLY A 245 24.52 3.99 -6.65
CA GLY A 245 24.16 2.82 -7.44
C GLY A 245 25.32 1.81 -7.60
N PRO A 246 25.13 0.75 -8.43
CA PRO A 246 23.95 0.53 -9.29
C PRO A 246 22.70 0.22 -8.47
N TYR A 247 21.62 0.95 -8.75
CA TYR A 247 20.31 0.74 -8.11
C TYR A 247 19.26 0.51 -9.19
N PHE A 248 18.77 -0.71 -9.28
CA PHE A 248 17.69 -1.12 -10.19
C PHE A 248 17.01 -2.39 -9.66
N TYR A 249 15.86 -2.70 -10.20
CA TYR A 249 15.15 -3.96 -9.96
C TYR A 249 15.42 -4.91 -11.11
N THR A 250 15.81 -6.14 -10.78
CA THR A 250 15.87 -7.25 -11.73
C THR A 250 14.44 -7.63 -12.15
N GLN A 251 14.30 -8.29 -13.30
CA GLN A 251 12.97 -8.76 -13.73
C GLN A 251 12.35 -9.74 -12.75
N ASP A 252 13.15 -10.53 -12.04
CA ASP A 252 12.64 -11.45 -11.02
C ASP A 252 12.15 -10.70 -9.77
N GLU A 253 12.83 -9.64 -9.36
CA GLU A 253 12.36 -8.74 -8.29
C GLU A 253 11.08 -8.02 -8.67
N ILE A 254 10.94 -7.58 -9.93
CA ILE A 254 9.70 -7.00 -10.46
C ILE A 254 8.54 -8.01 -10.35
N LYS A 255 8.76 -9.24 -10.82
CA LYS A 255 7.74 -10.32 -10.74
C LYS A 255 7.33 -10.61 -9.30
N ASP A 256 8.28 -10.61 -8.36
CA ASP A 256 8.02 -10.81 -6.94
C ASP A 256 7.16 -9.66 -6.36
N VAL A 257 7.46 -8.40 -6.71
CA VAL A 257 6.64 -7.25 -6.31
C VAL A 257 5.24 -7.31 -6.94
N VAL A 258 5.14 -7.68 -8.22
CA VAL A 258 3.85 -7.84 -8.93
C VAL A 258 2.99 -8.92 -8.27
N ALA A 259 3.57 -10.07 -7.93
CA ALA A 259 2.86 -11.14 -7.22
C ALA A 259 2.41 -10.68 -5.82
N TYR A 260 3.27 -9.93 -5.11
CA TYR A 260 2.97 -9.38 -3.80
C TYR A 260 1.83 -8.36 -3.82
N ALA A 261 1.81 -7.48 -4.83
CA ALA A 261 0.74 -6.51 -5.06
C ALA A 261 -0.58 -7.19 -5.41
N LYS A 262 -0.54 -8.22 -6.28
CA LYS A 262 -1.71 -9.01 -6.68
C LYS A 262 -2.40 -9.65 -5.48
N ALA A 263 -1.62 -10.21 -4.53
CA ALA A 263 -2.16 -10.78 -3.29
C ALA A 263 -2.81 -9.73 -2.36
N ARG A 264 -2.65 -8.43 -2.66
CA ARG A 264 -3.26 -7.29 -1.96
C ARG A 264 -4.30 -6.56 -2.79
N HIS A 265 -4.68 -7.13 -3.92
CA HIS A 265 -5.61 -6.55 -4.89
C HIS A 265 -5.17 -5.16 -5.39
N ILE A 266 -3.86 -4.95 -5.50
CA ILE A 266 -3.27 -3.73 -6.03
C ILE A 266 -2.73 -4.02 -7.42
N ASP A 267 -3.18 -3.24 -8.41
CA ASP A 267 -2.67 -3.23 -9.77
C ASP A 267 -1.51 -2.26 -9.86
N ILE A 268 -0.38 -2.71 -10.45
CA ILE A 268 0.81 -1.87 -10.62
C ILE A 268 0.78 -1.28 -12.03
N ILE A 269 0.80 0.04 -12.11
CA ILE A 269 0.95 0.80 -13.34
C ILE A 269 2.42 1.24 -13.40
N PRO A 270 3.26 0.57 -14.22
CA PRO A 270 4.65 0.99 -14.38
C PRO A 270 4.72 2.27 -15.21
N GLU A 271 5.66 3.14 -14.86
CA GLU A 271 5.99 4.30 -15.68
C GLU A 271 7.43 4.21 -16.17
N VAL A 272 7.59 4.41 -17.47
CA VAL A 272 8.86 4.62 -18.17
C VAL A 272 8.75 5.94 -18.91
N ASP A 273 9.36 6.98 -18.37
CA ASP A 273 9.23 8.34 -18.89
C ASP A 273 10.04 8.54 -20.17
N MET A 274 9.38 9.08 -21.18
CA MET A 274 9.90 9.33 -22.53
C MET A 274 9.06 10.41 -23.22
N PRO A 275 9.60 11.24 -24.13
CA PRO A 275 11.01 11.36 -24.55
C PRO A 275 11.81 12.37 -23.73
N GLY A 276 11.18 13.13 -22.84
CA GLY A 276 11.80 13.93 -21.80
C GLY A 276 12.33 13.07 -20.66
N HIS A 277 12.89 13.67 -19.63
CA HIS A 277 13.39 12.99 -18.43
C HIS A 277 14.25 11.74 -18.73
N SER A 278 15.11 11.84 -19.76
CA SER A 278 15.83 10.72 -20.34
C SER A 278 17.35 10.83 -20.22
N ALA A 279 17.89 11.75 -19.38
CA ALA A 279 19.33 11.93 -19.24
C ALA A 279 20.04 10.64 -18.81
N ALA A 280 19.43 9.82 -17.94
CA ALA A 280 19.99 8.52 -17.58
C ALA A 280 20.07 7.56 -18.78
N THR A 281 19.04 7.55 -19.64
CA THR A 281 19.03 6.77 -20.88
C THR A 281 20.11 7.24 -21.84
N MET A 282 20.26 8.56 -22.01
CA MET A 282 21.29 9.14 -22.90
C MET A 282 22.70 8.89 -22.38
N ALA A 283 22.91 8.82 -21.07
CA ALA A 283 24.20 8.41 -20.49
C ALA A 283 24.60 6.98 -20.90
N ALA A 284 23.64 6.07 -21.05
CA ALA A 284 23.87 4.69 -21.45
C ALA A 284 23.93 4.50 -23.00
N TYR A 285 23.09 5.23 -23.72
CA TYR A 285 22.87 5.10 -25.18
C TYR A 285 22.77 6.49 -25.82
N PRO A 286 23.88 7.22 -25.94
CA PRO A 286 23.89 8.59 -26.44
C PRO A 286 23.39 8.71 -27.91
N GLU A 287 23.39 7.63 -28.66
CA GLU A 287 22.88 7.57 -30.03
C GLU A 287 21.39 7.86 -30.16
N TYR A 288 20.64 7.81 -29.07
CA TYR A 288 19.22 8.14 -29.04
C TYR A 288 18.97 9.61 -28.69
N SER A 289 19.99 10.37 -28.29
CA SER A 289 19.87 11.80 -27.97
C SER A 289 19.69 12.65 -29.24
N CYS A 290 19.07 13.83 -29.07
CA CYS A 290 19.10 14.89 -30.09
C CYS A 290 20.51 15.45 -30.32
N ASN A 291 21.46 15.25 -29.41
CA ASN A 291 22.88 15.62 -29.51
C ASN A 291 23.76 14.41 -29.18
N PRO A 292 23.93 13.40 -30.08
CA PRO A 292 24.66 12.18 -29.79
C PRO A 292 26.13 12.37 -29.40
N SER A 293 26.72 13.49 -29.80
CA SER A 293 28.12 13.86 -29.49
C SER A 293 28.28 14.65 -28.22
N GLY A 294 27.17 14.93 -27.50
CA GLY A 294 27.16 15.63 -26.24
C GLY A 294 27.81 14.84 -25.11
N GLY A 295 28.22 15.54 -24.07
CA GLY A 295 28.66 14.88 -22.83
C GLY A 295 27.43 14.45 -21.98
N HIS A 296 27.02 13.19 -22.13
CA HIS A 296 25.89 12.65 -21.41
C HIS A 296 26.31 12.06 -20.06
N SER A 297 25.55 12.33 -19.03
CA SER A 297 25.71 11.73 -17.71
C SER A 297 24.35 11.57 -17.02
N VAL A 298 24.26 10.62 -16.11
CA VAL A 298 23.09 10.53 -15.22
C VAL A 298 22.99 11.83 -14.42
N TRP A 299 21.82 12.44 -14.42
CA TRP A 299 21.57 13.72 -13.78
C TRP A 299 21.63 13.57 -12.24
N VAL A 300 22.11 14.58 -11.54
CA VAL A 300 22.33 14.52 -10.09
C VAL A 300 21.65 15.65 -9.31
N THR A 301 21.02 16.58 -10.03
CA THR A 301 20.32 17.71 -9.44
C THR A 301 18.82 17.61 -9.70
N GLY A 302 18.03 18.44 -9.04
CA GLY A 302 16.63 18.67 -9.43
C GLY A 302 16.56 19.57 -10.68
N GLY A 303 15.43 19.57 -11.33
CA GLY A 303 15.13 20.38 -12.51
C GLY A 303 14.80 19.52 -13.73
N ILE A 304 14.73 20.17 -14.88
CA ILE A 304 14.35 19.57 -16.18
C ILE A 304 15.60 19.49 -17.04
N SER A 305 16.00 18.29 -17.44
CA SER A 305 17.08 18.10 -18.39
C SER A 305 16.66 18.53 -19.80
N THR A 306 17.58 19.19 -20.50
CA THR A 306 17.41 19.49 -21.94
C THR A 306 17.88 18.34 -22.83
N ASP A 307 18.41 17.26 -22.24
CA ASP A 307 18.86 16.07 -22.97
C ASP A 307 17.66 15.13 -23.17
N VAL A 308 17.08 15.20 -24.36
CA VAL A 308 15.85 14.49 -24.72
C VAL A 308 16.10 13.51 -25.86
N MET A 309 15.24 12.50 -25.97
CA MET A 309 15.31 11.53 -27.05
C MET A 309 14.99 12.16 -28.40
N ASN A 310 15.75 11.78 -29.43
CA ASN A 310 15.49 12.14 -30.81
C ASN A 310 14.35 11.27 -31.39
N VAL A 311 13.13 11.78 -31.32
CA VAL A 311 11.94 11.06 -31.81
C VAL A 311 11.90 10.89 -33.34
N ALA A 312 12.71 11.66 -34.08
CA ALA A 312 12.85 11.51 -35.54
C ALA A 312 13.81 10.38 -35.94
N ASN A 313 14.59 9.85 -35.00
CA ASN A 313 15.50 8.73 -35.26
C ASN A 313 14.74 7.39 -35.19
N PRO A 314 14.65 6.60 -36.28
CA PRO A 314 13.97 5.30 -36.26
C PRO A 314 14.54 4.31 -35.23
N ALA A 315 15.84 4.42 -34.89
CA ALA A 315 16.45 3.57 -33.87
C ALA A 315 15.93 3.90 -32.47
N THR A 316 15.64 5.17 -32.18
CA THR A 316 14.96 5.57 -30.93
C THR A 316 13.58 4.96 -30.82
N LEU A 317 12.79 4.99 -31.91
CA LEU A 317 11.47 4.36 -31.92
C LEU A 317 11.55 2.85 -31.70
N GLN A 318 12.57 2.18 -32.27
CA GLN A 318 12.79 0.75 -32.04
C GLN A 318 13.18 0.47 -30.58
N PHE A 319 14.08 1.29 -30.00
CA PHE A 319 14.41 1.21 -28.57
C PHE A 319 13.16 1.32 -27.68
N VAL A 320 12.32 2.32 -27.92
CA VAL A 320 11.07 2.51 -27.16
C VAL A 320 10.17 1.27 -27.24
N LYS A 321 9.99 0.72 -28.45
CA LYS A 321 9.18 -0.51 -28.63
C LYS A 321 9.75 -1.68 -27.85
N ASP A 322 11.06 -1.91 -27.97
CA ASP A 322 11.73 -3.03 -27.30
C ASP A 322 11.64 -2.93 -25.76
N VAL A 323 11.74 -1.71 -25.21
CA VAL A 323 11.57 -1.46 -23.79
C VAL A 323 10.13 -1.75 -23.37
N LEU A 324 9.14 -1.23 -24.09
CA LEU A 324 7.74 -1.42 -23.78
C LEU A 324 7.32 -2.90 -23.91
N ASP A 325 7.88 -3.65 -24.85
CA ASP A 325 7.62 -5.08 -25.00
C ASP A 325 8.04 -5.85 -23.73
N GLU A 326 9.25 -5.62 -23.20
CA GLU A 326 9.68 -6.26 -21.95
C GLU A 326 8.87 -5.78 -20.73
N VAL A 327 8.49 -4.51 -20.67
CA VAL A 327 7.63 -3.97 -19.60
C VAL A 327 6.25 -4.63 -19.63
N MET A 328 5.65 -4.79 -20.82
CA MET A 328 4.34 -5.46 -20.97
C MET A 328 4.36 -6.94 -20.55
N GLU A 329 5.49 -7.62 -20.73
CA GLU A 329 5.65 -9.00 -20.25
C GLU A 329 5.75 -9.10 -18.73
N LEU A 330 6.27 -8.07 -18.07
CA LEU A 330 6.49 -8.06 -16.62
C LEU A 330 5.25 -7.65 -15.82
N PHE A 331 4.43 -6.74 -16.38
CA PHE A 331 3.31 -6.15 -15.67
C PHE A 331 1.96 -6.58 -16.30
N PRO A 332 1.09 -7.24 -15.52
CA PRO A 332 -0.22 -7.68 -16.01
C PRO A 332 -1.25 -6.53 -16.10
N SER A 333 -0.87 -5.33 -15.75
CA SER A 333 -1.72 -4.13 -15.84
C SER A 333 -2.17 -3.87 -17.29
N LYS A 334 -3.38 -3.36 -17.43
CA LYS A 334 -3.90 -2.88 -18.73
C LYS A 334 -3.38 -1.50 -19.12
N GLN A 335 -2.59 -0.88 -18.25
CA GLN A 335 -2.10 0.48 -18.40
C GLN A 335 -0.59 0.51 -18.15
N ILE A 336 0.13 1.23 -19.01
CA ILE A 336 1.51 1.65 -18.83
C ILE A 336 1.50 3.17 -18.94
N HIS A 337 2.17 3.85 -18.01
CA HIS A 337 2.40 5.28 -18.08
C HIS A 337 3.72 5.51 -18.84
N ILE A 338 3.71 6.38 -19.84
CA ILE A 338 4.89 6.68 -20.67
C ILE A 338 5.47 8.06 -20.36
N GLY A 339 5.02 8.72 -19.27
CA GLY A 339 5.43 10.07 -18.94
C GLY A 339 5.01 11.09 -19.99
N GLY A 340 5.96 11.72 -20.62
CA GLY A 340 5.76 12.68 -21.69
C GLY A 340 5.70 14.12 -21.19
N ASP A 341 6.01 14.34 -19.93
CA ASP A 341 6.06 15.65 -19.29
C ASP A 341 7.39 16.36 -19.56
N GLU A 342 7.34 17.67 -19.44
CA GLU A 342 8.47 18.60 -19.44
C GLU A 342 9.54 18.35 -20.53
N CYS A 343 9.14 17.90 -21.71
CA CYS A 343 10.02 17.64 -22.83
C CYS A 343 10.36 18.95 -23.60
N PRO A 344 11.58 19.52 -23.44
CA PRO A 344 11.93 20.75 -24.13
C PRO A 344 12.06 20.54 -25.64
N THR A 345 11.25 21.24 -26.41
CA THR A 345 11.27 21.16 -27.89
C THR A 345 12.44 21.93 -28.53
N SER A 346 13.19 22.70 -27.74
CA SER A 346 14.37 23.45 -28.23
C SER A 346 15.52 22.55 -28.69
N ALA A 347 15.50 21.27 -28.31
CA ALA A 347 16.50 20.29 -28.73
C ALA A 347 16.13 19.57 -30.06
N TRP A 348 14.93 19.74 -30.55
CA TRP A 348 14.40 19.08 -31.78
C TRP A 348 14.62 19.90 -33.04
#